data_17cf6218ccc834eca6edd0f0a889fe9f
#
_entry.id   17cf6218ccc834eca6edd0f0a889fe9f
#
_cell.length_a   1.000
_cell.length_b   1.000
_cell.length_c   1.000
_cell.angle_alpha   90.00
_cell.angle_beta   90.00
_cell.angle_gamma   90.00
#
_symmetry.space_group_name_H-M   'P 1'
#
loop_
_entity.id
_entity.type
_entity.pdbx_description
1 polymer ?
#
loop_
_entity_poly.entity_id
_entity_poly.type
_entity_poly.pdbx_seq_one_letter_code
_entity_poly.pdbx_strand_id
1 'polypeptide(L)'
;MKGRGLSRCQAFLLGKLGDPYRANRIDGACCIYRDFGDYDVEICGGRTKRALYHIFVWRKKPVMKIVERYMDLPHDDELVASLLQQIAQRYDTRDHEVRA
;
A
#
# COMPACT_ATOMS: atom_id res chain seq x y z
N MET A 1 -2.80 -19.57 -14.41
CA MET A 1 -2.66 -19.07 -14.42
C MET A 1 -2.21 -18.28 -14.17
N LYS A 2 -1.95 -18.28 -14.25
CA LYS A 2 -1.44 -17.40 -14.21
C LYS A 2 -1.98 -16.22 -13.79
N GLY A 3 -2.27 -15.38 -13.97
CA GLY A 3 -3.00 -14.23 -13.54
C GLY A 3 -3.02 -13.94 -12.08
N ARG A 4 -2.07 -14.44 -11.39
CA ARG A 4 -1.99 -14.24 -9.94
C ARG A 4 -1.32 -12.96 -9.58
N GLY A 5 -0.72 -12.29 -10.55
CA GLY A 5 -0.02 -11.05 -10.28
C GLY A 5 -0.97 -9.88 -10.12
N LEU A 6 -0.40 -8.70 -10.20
CA LEU A 6 -1.17 -7.46 -10.12
C LEU A 6 -2.13 -7.35 -11.31
N SER A 7 -3.28 -6.74 -11.06
CA SER A 7 -4.17 -6.36 -12.15
C SER A 7 -3.51 -5.22 -12.93
N ARG A 8 -4.09 -4.89 -14.09
CA ARG A 8 -3.59 -3.78 -14.89
C ARG A 8 -3.62 -2.47 -14.10
N CYS A 9 -4.70 -2.23 -13.37
CA CYS A 9 -4.84 -1.02 -12.57
C CYS A 9 -3.81 -0.98 -11.45
N GLN A 10 -3.59 -2.11 -10.78
CA GLN A 10 -2.58 -2.18 -9.74
C GLN A 10 -1.18 -1.97 -10.29
N ALA A 11 -0.89 -2.53 -11.46
CA ALA A 11 0.42 -2.37 -12.08
C ALA A 11 0.69 -0.91 -12.43
N PHE A 12 -0.32 -0.21 -12.93
CA PHE A 12 -0.19 1.21 -13.21
C PHE A 12 0.12 1.99 -11.94
N LEU A 13 -0.63 1.70 -10.88
CA LEU A 13 -0.44 2.40 -9.61
C LEU A 13 0.97 2.12 -9.07
N LEU A 14 1.39 0.87 -9.10
CA LEU A 14 2.71 0.51 -8.61
C LEU A 14 3.80 1.22 -9.41
N GLY A 15 3.64 1.30 -10.73
CA GLY A 15 4.58 2.02 -11.58
C GLY A 15 4.68 3.49 -11.21
N LYS A 16 3.56 4.11 -10.89
CA LYS A 16 3.54 5.51 -10.48
C LYS A 16 4.19 5.69 -9.12
N LEU A 17 3.96 4.78 -8.19
CA LEU A 17 4.53 4.88 -6.85
C LEU A 17 6.03 4.61 -6.85
N GLY A 18 6.46 3.60 -7.60
CA GLY A 18 7.88 3.23 -7.65
C GLY A 18 8.39 2.66 -6.34
N ASP A 19 9.72 2.48 -6.26
CA ASP A 19 10.35 2.00 -5.04
C ASP A 19 10.07 2.97 -3.90
N PRO A 20 9.91 2.48 -2.68
CA PRO A 20 10.10 1.10 -2.24
C PRO A 20 8.81 0.27 -2.24
N TYR A 21 7.77 0.71 -2.92
CA TYR A 21 6.55 -0.07 -3.03
C TYR A 21 6.79 -1.27 -3.94
N ARG A 22 6.16 -2.38 -3.61
CA ARG A 22 6.33 -3.61 -4.38
C ARG A 22 5.06 -4.45 -4.33
N ALA A 23 4.97 -5.40 -5.25
CA ALA A 23 3.90 -6.38 -5.22
C ALA A 23 4.19 -7.40 -4.14
N ASN A 24 3.17 -7.80 -3.39
CA ASN A 24 3.31 -8.79 -2.35
C ASN A 24 2.04 -9.63 -2.31
N ARG A 25 2.19 -10.91 -2.00
CA ARG A 25 1.03 -11.81 -1.90
C ARG A 25 0.66 -11.94 -0.43
N ILE A 26 -0.57 -11.57 -0.14
CA ILE A 26 -1.10 -11.61 1.21
C ILE A 26 -2.40 -12.39 1.16
N ASP A 27 -2.47 -13.49 1.90
CA ASP A 27 -3.65 -14.36 1.96
C ASP A 27 -4.12 -14.77 0.56
N GLY A 28 -3.17 -15.07 -0.32
CA GLY A 28 -3.50 -15.52 -1.66
C GLY A 28 -3.84 -14.44 -2.65
N ALA A 29 -3.90 -13.20 -2.22
CA ALA A 29 -4.18 -12.06 -3.10
C ALA A 29 -2.94 -11.22 -3.29
N CYS A 30 -2.78 -10.66 -4.47
CA CYS A 30 -1.65 -9.79 -4.75
C CYS A 30 -2.02 -8.36 -4.41
N CYS A 31 -1.22 -7.74 -3.56
CA CYS A 31 -1.42 -6.36 -3.09
C CYS A 31 -0.15 -5.57 -3.31
N ILE A 32 -0.26 -4.26 -3.25
CA ILE A 32 0.90 -3.38 -3.23
C ILE A 32 1.27 -3.16 -1.77
N TYR A 33 2.55 -3.18 -1.48
CA TYR A 33 3.04 -3.25 -0.10
C TYR A 33 4.26 -2.35 0.08
N ARG A 34 4.38 -1.77 1.26
CA ARG A 34 5.60 -1.07 1.66
C ARG A 34 5.83 -1.26 3.15
N ASP A 35 7.09 -1.54 3.51
CA ASP A 35 7.53 -1.73 4.88
C ASP A 35 8.12 -0.43 5.41
N PHE A 36 7.62 0.05 6.54
CA PHE A 36 8.10 1.27 7.19
C PHE A 36 8.99 0.99 8.41
N GLY A 37 9.28 -0.28 8.68
CA GLY A 37 9.97 -0.64 9.91
C GLY A 37 9.01 -1.23 10.91
N ASP A 38 8.55 -0.45 11.88
CA ASP A 38 7.59 -0.92 12.88
C ASP A 38 6.17 -0.95 12.37
N TYR A 39 5.92 -0.33 11.22
CA TYR A 39 4.62 -0.31 10.57
C TYR A 39 4.78 -0.76 9.13
N ASP A 40 3.66 -1.11 8.49
CA ASP A 40 3.65 -1.33 7.06
C ASP A 40 2.31 -0.90 6.49
N VAL A 41 2.24 -0.82 5.17
CA VAL A 41 1.03 -0.44 4.48
C VAL A 41 0.74 -1.42 3.36
N GLU A 42 -0.55 -1.76 3.21
CA GLU A 42 -1.04 -2.60 2.12
C GLU A 42 -2.07 -1.82 1.32
N ILE A 43 -1.96 -1.88 0.01
CA ILE A 43 -2.98 -1.33 -0.88
C ILE A 43 -3.61 -2.51 -1.59
N CYS A 44 -4.87 -2.77 -1.29
CA CYS A 44 -5.61 -3.90 -1.84
C CYS A 44 -6.74 -3.41 -2.73
N GLY A 45 -7.41 -4.33 -3.40
CA GLY A 45 -8.48 -3.96 -4.32
C GLY A 45 -7.95 -3.56 -5.67
N GLY A 46 -8.75 -2.80 -6.43
CA GLY A 46 -8.31 -2.32 -7.73
C GLY A 46 -8.10 -3.41 -8.76
N ARG A 47 -8.75 -4.57 -8.59
CA ARG A 47 -8.57 -5.70 -9.49
C ARG A 47 -9.21 -5.45 -10.86
N THR A 48 -10.21 -4.59 -10.89
CA THR A 48 -10.87 -4.18 -12.13
C THR A 48 -11.02 -2.67 -12.12
N LYS A 49 -11.43 -2.10 -13.25
CA LYS A 49 -11.63 -0.65 -13.34
C LYS A 49 -12.68 -0.15 -12.37
N ARG A 50 -13.60 -1.00 -11.95
CA ARG A 50 -14.69 -0.61 -11.06
C ARG A 50 -14.41 -0.93 -9.60
N ALA A 51 -13.42 -1.78 -9.34
CA ALA A 51 -13.11 -2.18 -7.99
C ALA A 51 -12.28 -1.09 -7.33
N LEU A 52 -12.73 -0.63 -6.19
CA LEU A 52 -12.09 0.46 -5.46
C LEU A 52 -10.84 -0.03 -4.74
N TYR A 53 -9.96 0.89 -4.40
CA TYR A 53 -8.77 0.56 -3.61
C TYR A 53 -9.09 0.67 -2.12
N HIS A 54 -8.36 -0.12 -1.33
CA HIS A 54 -8.43 -0.07 0.13
C HIS A 54 -7.01 -0.05 0.65
N ILE A 55 -6.75 0.86 1.58
CA ILE A 55 -5.42 0.98 2.18
C ILE A 55 -5.53 0.62 3.65
N PHE A 56 -4.62 -0.24 4.11
CA PHE A 56 -4.53 -0.63 5.51
C PHE A 56 -3.14 -0.32 6.01
N VAL A 57 -3.05 0.38 7.14
CA VAL A 57 -1.78 0.63 7.82
C VAL A 57 -1.75 -0.27 9.04
N TRP A 58 -0.70 -1.08 9.14
CA TRP A 58 -0.52 -2.05 10.20
C TRP A 58 0.62 -1.65 11.11
N ARG A 59 0.41 -1.79 12.40
CA ARG A 59 1.50 -1.79 13.37
C ARG A 59 1.92 -3.24 13.55
N LYS A 60 3.22 -3.50 13.45
CA LYS A 60 3.71 -4.88 13.50
C LYS A 60 4.08 -5.33 14.89
N LYS A 61 4.47 -4.41 15.77
CA LYS A 61 4.95 -4.74 17.10
C LYS A 61 4.27 -3.87 18.14
N PRO A 62 4.08 -4.36 19.35
CA PRO A 62 4.37 -5.73 19.79
C PRO A 62 3.34 -6.73 19.31
N VAL A 63 2.16 -6.25 18.88
CA VAL A 63 1.08 -7.08 18.37
C VAL A 63 0.63 -6.50 17.05
N MET A 64 0.45 -7.36 16.06
CA MET A 64 -0.01 -6.93 14.75
C MET A 64 -1.42 -6.37 14.84
N LYS A 65 -1.61 -5.17 14.34
CA LYS A 65 -2.88 -4.47 14.50
C LYS A 65 -3.03 -3.43 13.40
N ILE A 66 -4.23 -3.35 12.84
CA ILE A 66 -4.55 -2.28 11.90
C ILE A 66 -4.73 -0.99 12.69
N VAL A 67 -3.98 0.04 12.34
CA VAL A 67 -4.06 1.34 13.01
C VAL A 67 -4.77 2.39 12.17
N GLU A 68 -4.83 2.21 10.85
CA GLU A 68 -5.59 3.10 9.97
C GLU A 68 -6.17 2.29 8.82
N ARG A 69 -7.34 2.69 8.36
CA ARG A 69 -8.01 2.11 7.21
C ARG A 69 -8.53 3.23 6.32
N TYR A 70 -8.36 3.05 5.03
CA TYR A 70 -8.94 3.96 4.05
C TYR A 70 -9.64 3.08 3.03
N MET A 71 -10.98 3.11 3.07
CA MET A 71 -11.79 2.20 2.27
C MET A 71 -12.42 2.91 1.10
N ASP A 72 -12.68 2.15 0.04
CA ASP A 72 -13.48 2.62 -1.09
C ASP A 72 -12.85 3.82 -1.80
N LEU A 73 -11.54 3.77 -2.00
CA LEU A 73 -10.83 4.85 -2.68
C LEU A 73 -11.00 4.70 -4.20
N PRO A 74 -11.25 5.80 -4.90
CA PRO A 74 -11.42 5.74 -6.35
C PRO A 74 -10.11 5.46 -7.07
N HIS A 75 -10.21 5.12 -8.36
CA HIS A 75 -9.06 4.92 -9.22
C HIS A 75 -8.49 6.27 -9.64
N ASP A 76 -7.97 6.99 -8.69
CA ASP A 76 -7.30 8.25 -8.89
C ASP A 76 -5.91 8.07 -8.32
N ASP A 77 -4.96 7.77 -9.19
CA ASP A 77 -3.62 7.40 -8.75
C ASP A 77 -2.94 8.56 -8.03
N GLU A 78 -3.26 9.79 -8.39
CA GLU A 78 -2.68 10.95 -7.73
C GLU A 78 -3.20 11.10 -6.31
N LEU A 79 -4.51 10.88 -6.15
CA LEU A 79 -5.11 10.91 -4.81
C LEU A 79 -4.49 9.83 -3.92
N VAL A 80 -4.39 8.62 -4.46
CA VAL A 80 -3.83 7.49 -3.71
C VAL A 80 -2.36 7.76 -3.36
N ALA A 81 -1.58 8.23 -4.32
CA ALA A 81 -0.17 8.53 -4.09
C ALA A 81 0.01 9.62 -3.03
N SER A 82 -0.83 10.66 -3.07
CA SER A 82 -0.77 11.73 -2.10
C SER A 82 -1.09 11.23 -0.69
N LEU A 83 -2.11 10.38 -0.58
CA LEU A 83 -2.48 9.80 0.70
C LEU A 83 -1.37 8.92 1.25
N LEU A 84 -0.76 8.11 0.37
CA LEU A 84 0.35 7.26 0.79
C LEU A 84 1.56 8.06 1.22
N GLN A 85 1.80 9.21 0.60
CA GLN A 85 2.89 10.09 1.02
C GLN A 85 2.66 10.60 2.44
N GLN A 86 1.44 10.98 2.75
CA GLN A 86 1.10 11.42 4.09
C GLN A 86 1.27 10.29 5.11
N ILE A 87 0.85 9.08 4.74
CA ILE A 87 1.01 7.91 5.59
C ILE A 87 2.50 7.66 5.85
N ALA A 88 3.33 7.72 4.80
CA ALA A 88 4.75 7.51 4.95
C ALA A 88 5.38 8.54 5.89
N GLN A 89 4.95 9.77 5.81
CA GLN A 89 5.49 10.81 6.68
C GLN A 89 5.18 10.54 8.14
N ARG A 90 4.03 9.92 8.41
CA ARG A 90 3.66 9.61 9.80
C ARG A 90 4.35 8.36 10.33
N TYR A 91 4.56 7.36 9.48
CA TYR A 91 4.90 6.03 9.96
C TYR A 91 6.29 5.53 9.55
N ASP A 92 6.94 6.15 8.58
CA ASP A 92 8.26 5.68 8.14
C ASP A 92 9.34 6.16 9.10
N THR A 93 9.54 5.38 10.16
CA THR A 93 10.54 5.72 11.18
C THR A 93 11.95 5.69 10.62
N ARG A 94 12.20 4.86 9.60
CA ARG A 94 13.53 4.78 8.99
C ARG A 94 13.88 6.08 8.29
N ASP A 95 12.89 6.70 7.66
CA ASP A 95 13.08 7.96 6.98
C ASP A 95 13.42 9.07 7.98
N HIS A 96 12.74 9.04 9.13
CA HIS A 96 13.01 10.01 10.18
C HIS A 96 14.42 9.82 10.76
N GLU A 97 14.86 8.59 10.92
CA GLU A 97 16.19 8.30 11.42
C GLU A 97 17.27 8.85 10.49
N VAL A 98 17.06 8.69 9.20
CA VAL A 98 18.02 9.18 8.22
C VAL A 98 18.15 10.69 8.31
N ARG A 99 17.08 11.36 8.64
CA ARG A 99 17.11 12.82 8.73
C ARG A 99 17.71 13.33 10.01
N ALA A 100 17.67 12.51 11.01
CA ALA A 100 18.24 12.90 12.29
C ALA A 100 19.74 12.99 12.21
#